data_6078b3bfccab05ced445bbc72e3488da
#
_entry.id   6078b3bfccab05ced445bbc72e3488da
#
_cell.length_a   1.000
_cell.length_b   1.000
_cell.length_c   1.000
_cell.angle_alpha   90.00
_cell.angle_beta   90.00
_cell.angle_gamma   90.00
#
_symmetry.space_group_name_H-M   'P 1'
#
loop_
_entity.id
_entity.type
_entity.pdbx_description
1 polymer ?
#
loop_
_entity_poly.entity_id
_entity_poly.type
_entity_poly.pdbx_seq_one_letter_code
_entity_poly.pdbx_strand_id
1 'polypeptide(L)'
;MHKTSSTLLFTAALTAFSASSCKDKDYFDKDEYEELVAAAFPVTDIDPGHDWQTIAATTVRARVETAANGTYRIYDRNPLTDRNVTLLAEGRAYAGRTIETALSVEATAESIYIALTDGDGKTTIYRRAITADGISTSIGSGDSEGSRTGLNVKETPMSLQYCFEDAFPQPDDFDYNDIIMTFTPSIVQDEPYKMRLTVSLDAVGSTKQIAAALRLKGIRRSEILKIETDGEWFDATKRSPASVGIIEADKSMQVGGKLTDEAVIYLFNDAHWAMDPVKAMNGSVFRPYYNTKRDNTAAGGNKKEELLTDAADISPRTCTMTIMFSSEQTARSVSAANLDAFIVESYNGINWEVHTFPFKLDKVLYDYDTSAYKDRFAWALLLPGGTRHAREGKAIGSYSGANVLGGAFQTFGHSFAEWVQDRNKARDWYRFPLASMTY
;
A
#
# COMPACT_ATOMS: atom_id res chain seq x y z
N MET A 1 39.83 -12.31 18.79
CA MET A 1 40.31 -12.52 17.42
C MET A 1 39.41 -13.55 16.76
N HIS A 2 38.44 -13.14 15.99
CA HIS A 2 37.76 -13.84 14.89
C HIS A 2 36.54 -12.99 14.52
N LYS A 3 36.76 -12.01 13.71
CA LYS A 3 35.69 -11.24 13.03
C LYS A 3 36.18 -10.99 11.60
N THR A 4 36.19 -12.02 10.75
CA THR A 4 36.48 -11.85 9.33
C THR A 4 36.06 -13.06 8.49
N SER A 5 34.84 -13.58 8.64
CA SER A 5 34.39 -14.66 7.76
C SER A 5 33.02 -14.42 7.05
N SER A 6 32.18 -13.53 7.56
CA SER A 6 30.84 -13.38 7.00
C SER A 6 30.77 -12.51 5.74
N THR A 7 31.63 -11.49 5.65
CA THR A 7 31.61 -10.55 4.52
C THR A 7 32.22 -11.12 3.22
N LEU A 8 33.11 -12.10 3.33
CA LEU A 8 33.72 -12.72 2.15
C LEU A 8 32.81 -13.78 1.49
N LEU A 9 31.91 -14.41 2.22
CA LEU A 9 30.93 -15.34 1.64
C LEU A 9 29.86 -14.60 0.82
N PHE A 10 29.41 -13.43 1.29
CA PHE A 10 28.41 -12.63 0.61
C PHE A 10 28.91 -12.08 -0.74
N THR A 11 30.15 -11.61 -0.78
CA THR A 11 30.77 -11.10 -2.03
C THR A 11 31.10 -12.21 -3.04
N ALA A 12 31.36 -13.44 -2.56
CA ALA A 12 31.62 -14.57 -3.42
C ALA A 12 30.34 -15.14 -4.06
N ALA A 13 29.21 -15.11 -3.34
CA ALA A 13 27.92 -15.54 -3.89
C ALA A 13 27.42 -14.55 -4.96
N LEU A 14 27.54 -13.24 -4.75
CA LEU A 14 27.16 -12.21 -5.73
C LEU A 14 28.04 -12.27 -7.00
N THR A 15 29.34 -12.53 -6.88
CA THR A 15 30.23 -12.65 -8.03
C THR A 15 30.06 -13.95 -8.80
N ALA A 16 29.61 -15.03 -8.16
CA ALA A 16 29.29 -16.28 -8.85
C ALA A 16 28.02 -16.15 -9.71
N PHE A 17 27.02 -15.38 -9.25
CA PHE A 17 25.79 -15.15 -10.01
C PHE A 17 26.01 -14.30 -11.26
N SER A 18 26.84 -13.25 -11.18
CA SER A 18 27.19 -12.44 -12.35
C SER A 18 28.03 -13.18 -13.41
N ALA A 19 28.72 -14.27 -13.02
CA ALA A 19 29.52 -15.05 -13.95
C ALA A 19 28.75 -16.21 -14.63
N SER A 20 27.67 -16.72 -14.02
CA SER A 20 26.85 -17.78 -14.62
C SER A 20 25.75 -17.26 -15.56
N SER A 21 25.36 -15.97 -15.43
CA SER A 21 24.30 -15.38 -16.26
C SER A 21 24.68 -15.16 -17.73
N CYS A 22 25.93 -15.42 -18.11
CA CYS A 22 26.40 -15.22 -19.49
C CYS A 22 26.17 -16.43 -20.42
N LYS A 23 25.60 -17.54 -19.98
CA LYS A 23 25.47 -18.74 -20.83
C LYS A 23 24.06 -19.13 -21.23
N ASP A 24 23.04 -18.77 -20.46
CA ASP A 24 21.64 -19.06 -20.85
C ASP A 24 20.80 -17.81 -20.59
N LYS A 25 20.43 -17.13 -21.66
CA LYS A 25 19.76 -15.82 -21.64
C LYS A 25 18.33 -15.83 -21.09
N ASP A 26 17.74 -16.99 -20.85
CA ASP A 26 16.28 -17.09 -20.62
C ASP A 26 15.89 -18.06 -19.49
N TYR A 27 16.81 -18.45 -18.61
CA TYR A 27 16.47 -19.40 -17.54
C TYR A 27 16.48 -18.69 -16.18
N PHE A 28 15.29 -18.50 -15.62
CA PHE A 28 15.10 -18.12 -14.22
C PHE A 28 14.91 -19.40 -13.41
N ASP A 29 15.91 -19.75 -12.59
CA ASP A 29 15.79 -20.86 -11.66
C ASP A 29 15.04 -20.36 -10.41
N LYS A 30 13.78 -20.76 -10.35
CA LYS A 30 12.90 -20.38 -9.26
C LYS A 30 13.41 -20.89 -7.90
N ASP A 31 13.89 -22.13 -7.87
CA ASP A 31 14.31 -22.78 -6.62
C ASP A 31 15.60 -22.14 -6.07
N GLU A 32 16.59 -21.88 -6.95
CA GLU A 32 17.81 -21.16 -6.58
C GLU A 32 17.50 -19.74 -6.10
N TYR A 33 16.62 -19.05 -6.77
CA TYR A 33 16.16 -17.73 -6.38
C TYR A 33 15.50 -17.76 -4.99
N GLU A 34 14.58 -18.71 -4.76
CA GLU A 34 13.89 -18.86 -3.49
C GLU A 34 14.84 -19.11 -2.32
N GLU A 35 15.89 -19.92 -2.54
CA GLU A 35 16.91 -20.16 -1.53
C GLU A 35 17.70 -18.88 -1.20
N LEU A 36 18.10 -18.12 -2.22
CA LEU A 36 18.88 -16.90 -2.04
C LEU A 36 18.10 -15.83 -1.28
N VAL A 37 16.85 -15.60 -1.66
CA VAL A 37 16.05 -14.55 -1.03
C VAL A 37 15.60 -14.98 0.37
N ALA A 38 15.24 -16.25 0.57
CA ALA A 38 14.94 -16.76 1.91
C ALA A 38 16.13 -16.64 2.89
N ALA A 39 17.36 -16.77 2.37
CA ALA A 39 18.56 -16.57 3.18
C ALA A 39 18.82 -15.09 3.52
N ALA A 40 18.36 -14.17 2.66
CA ALA A 40 18.56 -12.73 2.86
C ALA A 40 17.44 -12.07 3.68
N PHE A 41 16.20 -12.62 3.63
CA PHE A 41 15.09 -12.06 4.38
C PHE A 41 15.35 -12.07 5.88
N PRO A 42 15.15 -10.94 6.58
CA PRO A 42 15.63 -10.79 7.97
C PRO A 42 14.82 -11.56 9.01
N VAL A 43 13.75 -12.24 8.63
CA VAL A 43 12.89 -13.03 9.53
C VAL A 43 12.81 -14.47 9.04
N THR A 44 13.04 -15.43 9.95
CA THR A 44 12.86 -16.87 9.69
C THR A 44 11.50 -17.35 10.20
N ASP A 45 11.11 -18.57 9.82
CA ASP A 45 9.87 -19.23 10.28
C ASP A 45 8.60 -18.41 9.95
N ILE A 46 8.46 -18.02 8.69
CA ILE A 46 7.33 -17.21 8.20
C ILE A 46 6.04 -18.02 8.27
N ASP A 47 4.96 -17.41 8.77
CA ASP A 47 3.62 -18.00 8.76
C ASP A 47 3.15 -18.27 7.32
N PRO A 48 2.90 -19.53 6.92
CA PRO A 48 2.53 -19.87 5.55
C PRO A 48 1.15 -19.35 5.12
N GLY A 49 0.36 -18.84 6.05
CA GLY A 49 -0.94 -18.24 5.77
C GLY A 49 -0.91 -16.72 5.70
N HIS A 50 0.27 -16.11 5.66
CA HIS A 50 0.42 -14.66 5.65
C HIS A 50 -0.16 -14.02 4.37
N ASP A 51 -0.86 -12.90 4.52
CA ASP A 51 -1.39 -12.08 3.42
C ASP A 51 -0.67 -10.73 3.29
N TRP A 52 0.26 -10.44 4.20
CA TRP A 52 1.11 -9.25 4.22
C TRP A 52 0.35 -7.92 4.27
N GLN A 53 -0.85 -7.97 4.83
CA GLN A 53 -1.74 -6.82 4.93
C GLN A 53 -2.17 -6.59 6.38
N THR A 54 -2.10 -5.35 6.82
CA THR A 54 -2.64 -4.92 8.12
C THR A 54 -3.98 -4.20 7.98
N ILE A 55 -4.49 -4.14 6.75
CA ILE A 55 -5.80 -3.62 6.39
C ILE A 55 -6.67 -4.77 5.91
N ALA A 56 -7.89 -4.83 6.39
CA ALA A 56 -8.92 -5.75 5.94
C ALA A 56 -10.05 -5.01 5.22
N ALA A 57 -10.77 -5.71 4.36
CA ALA A 57 -11.99 -5.23 3.76
C ALA A 57 -13.20 -5.88 4.43
N THR A 58 -14.25 -5.11 4.66
CA THR A 58 -15.53 -5.61 5.15
C THR A 58 -16.69 -4.90 4.45
N THR A 59 -17.88 -5.49 4.47
CA THR A 59 -19.09 -4.88 3.89
C THR A 59 -20.05 -4.51 4.97
N VAL A 60 -20.75 -3.38 4.79
CA VAL A 60 -21.82 -2.92 5.66
C VAL A 60 -23.13 -2.92 4.87
N ARG A 61 -24.14 -3.57 5.43
CA ARG A 61 -25.54 -3.51 5.04
C ARG A 61 -26.37 -3.05 6.23
N ALA A 62 -26.70 -1.75 6.25
CA ALA A 62 -27.42 -1.15 7.35
C ALA A 62 -28.76 -0.60 6.88
N ARG A 63 -29.86 -1.22 7.32
CA ARG A 63 -31.21 -0.73 7.04
C ARG A 63 -31.52 0.47 7.93
N VAL A 64 -31.99 1.54 7.33
CA VAL A 64 -32.40 2.77 8.04
C VAL A 64 -33.87 2.67 8.44
N GLU A 65 -34.14 2.58 9.74
CA GLU A 65 -35.50 2.37 10.28
C GLU A 65 -36.25 3.66 10.62
N THR A 66 -35.56 4.82 10.65
CA THR A 66 -36.18 6.11 10.97
C THR A 66 -37.00 6.66 9.79
N ALA A 67 -37.98 7.50 10.10
CA ALA A 67 -38.77 8.20 9.10
C ALA A 67 -38.09 9.42 8.48
N ALA A 68 -36.96 9.87 9.04
CA ALA A 68 -36.26 11.08 8.61
C ALA A 68 -35.13 10.77 7.61
N ASN A 69 -35.04 11.58 6.57
CA ASN A 69 -33.86 11.61 5.71
C ASN A 69 -32.72 12.31 6.43
N GLY A 70 -31.50 11.83 6.21
CA GLY A 70 -30.31 12.36 6.88
C GLY A 70 -29.03 11.99 6.17
N THR A 71 -27.96 11.99 6.91
CA THR A 71 -26.64 11.52 6.46
C THR A 71 -26.11 10.45 7.40
N TYR A 72 -25.27 9.59 6.88
CA TYR A 72 -24.50 8.66 7.70
C TYR A 72 -23.01 8.90 7.54
N ARG A 73 -22.26 8.60 8.62
CA ARG A 73 -20.81 8.47 8.63
C ARG A 73 -20.44 7.21 9.39
N ILE A 74 -19.41 6.53 8.95
CA ILE A 74 -18.92 5.31 9.59
C ILE A 74 -17.49 5.57 10.06
N TYR A 75 -17.22 5.28 11.32
CA TYR A 75 -15.94 5.55 11.98
C TYR A 75 -15.32 4.28 12.57
N ASP A 76 -14.01 4.31 12.75
CA ASP A 76 -13.21 3.30 13.45
C ASP A 76 -13.42 3.30 14.97
N ARG A 77 -13.80 4.43 15.55
CA ARG A 77 -13.95 4.66 16.99
C ARG A 77 -15.24 5.40 17.31
N ASN A 78 -15.62 5.36 18.61
CA ASN A 78 -16.82 6.06 19.08
C ASN A 78 -16.62 7.58 19.07
N PRO A 79 -17.28 8.32 18.19
CA PRO A 79 -17.10 9.77 18.08
C PRO A 79 -17.73 10.57 19.24
N LEU A 80 -18.45 9.91 20.16
CA LEU A 80 -18.93 10.56 21.40
C LEU A 80 -17.84 10.64 22.46
N THR A 81 -16.89 9.72 22.45
CA THR A 81 -15.81 9.62 23.45
C THR A 81 -14.45 9.99 22.86
N ASP A 82 -14.23 9.73 21.58
CA ASP A 82 -12.99 10.02 20.86
C ASP A 82 -13.14 11.27 20.00
N ARG A 83 -12.19 12.20 20.12
CA ARG A 83 -12.18 13.42 19.30
C ARG A 83 -11.45 13.26 17.98
N ASN A 84 -10.57 12.25 17.86
CA ASN A 84 -9.84 11.95 16.65
C ASN A 84 -10.33 10.59 16.14
N VAL A 85 -10.98 10.58 15.00
CA VAL A 85 -11.60 9.39 14.43
C VAL A 85 -11.20 9.21 12.96
N THR A 86 -11.14 7.97 12.51
CA THR A 86 -10.96 7.67 11.09
C THR A 86 -12.33 7.54 10.43
N LEU A 87 -12.56 8.36 9.41
CA LEU A 87 -13.76 8.27 8.57
C LEU A 87 -13.58 7.14 7.56
N LEU A 88 -14.37 6.09 7.67
CA LEU A 88 -14.33 4.91 6.82
C LEU A 88 -15.26 5.05 5.61
N ALA A 89 -16.44 5.63 5.78
CA ALA A 89 -17.38 5.94 4.71
C ALA A 89 -18.40 7.00 5.13
N GLU A 90 -19.01 7.65 4.16
CA GLU A 90 -20.10 8.58 4.37
C GLU A 90 -21.11 8.57 3.21
N GLY A 91 -22.29 9.12 3.47
CA GLY A 91 -23.31 9.28 2.44
C GLY A 91 -24.67 9.72 2.96
N ARG A 92 -25.68 9.68 2.07
CA ARG A 92 -27.06 9.99 2.39
C ARG A 92 -27.76 8.76 3.00
N ALA A 93 -28.59 8.99 3.99
CA ALA A 93 -29.45 8.00 4.63
C ALA A 93 -30.91 8.31 4.37
N TYR A 94 -31.66 7.34 3.91
CA TYR A 94 -33.09 7.47 3.61
C TYR A 94 -33.89 6.41 4.36
N ALA A 95 -35.00 6.80 4.94
CA ALA A 95 -35.90 5.90 5.66
C ALA A 95 -36.32 4.70 4.78
N GLY A 96 -36.27 3.52 5.35
CA GLY A 96 -36.59 2.26 4.67
C GLY A 96 -35.58 1.80 3.62
N ARG A 97 -34.50 2.54 3.39
CA ARG A 97 -33.43 2.13 2.48
C ARG A 97 -32.28 1.44 3.23
N THR A 98 -31.56 0.62 2.52
CA THR A 98 -30.35 -0.02 3.04
C THR A 98 -29.13 0.73 2.52
N ILE A 99 -28.24 1.11 3.44
CA ILE A 99 -26.90 1.56 3.15
C ILE A 99 -26.09 0.30 2.83
N GLU A 100 -25.49 0.26 1.66
CA GLU A 100 -24.61 -0.83 1.25
C GLU A 100 -23.28 -0.23 0.78
N THR A 101 -22.19 -0.57 1.48
CA THR A 101 -20.86 -0.04 1.19
C THR A 101 -19.77 -1.00 1.66
N ALA A 102 -18.69 -1.09 0.91
CA ALA A 102 -17.47 -1.73 1.36
C ALA A 102 -16.63 -0.74 2.19
N LEU A 103 -15.93 -1.25 3.16
CA LEU A 103 -15.03 -0.49 4.02
C LEU A 103 -13.63 -1.10 4.00
N SER A 104 -12.63 -0.24 4.07
CA SER A 104 -11.28 -0.61 4.49
C SER A 104 -11.17 -0.33 5.99
N VAL A 105 -10.72 -1.31 6.75
CA VAL A 105 -10.55 -1.21 8.21
C VAL A 105 -9.19 -1.77 8.60
N GLU A 106 -8.62 -1.29 9.70
CA GLU A 106 -7.45 -1.95 10.25
C GLU A 106 -7.77 -3.42 10.59
N ALA A 107 -6.88 -4.34 10.28
CA ALA A 107 -7.09 -5.76 10.51
C ALA A 107 -7.30 -6.12 11.99
N THR A 108 -6.95 -5.22 12.90
CA THR A 108 -7.20 -5.34 14.35
C THR A 108 -8.57 -4.83 14.78
N ALA A 109 -9.35 -4.21 13.89
CA ALA A 109 -10.64 -3.63 14.23
C ALA A 109 -11.68 -4.72 14.53
N GLU A 110 -12.32 -4.63 15.68
CA GLU A 110 -13.39 -5.56 16.11
C GLU A 110 -14.78 -5.00 15.87
N SER A 111 -14.92 -3.69 15.72
CA SER A 111 -16.18 -3.01 15.54
C SER A 111 -16.02 -1.68 14.80
N ILE A 112 -17.14 -1.23 14.24
CA ILE A 112 -17.29 0.11 13.65
C ILE A 112 -18.40 0.87 14.37
N TYR A 113 -18.44 2.19 14.12
CA TYR A 113 -19.43 3.08 14.68
C TYR A 113 -20.16 3.82 13.56
N ILE A 114 -21.46 3.54 13.43
CA ILE A 114 -22.31 4.18 12.41
C ILE A 114 -22.99 5.38 13.07
N ALA A 115 -22.66 6.58 12.60
CA ALA A 115 -23.27 7.83 13.01
C ALA A 115 -24.39 8.17 12.03
N LEU A 116 -25.62 8.22 12.49
CA LEU A 116 -26.79 8.63 11.73
C LEU A 116 -27.21 10.05 12.19
N THR A 117 -27.09 11.03 11.31
CA THR A 117 -27.49 12.41 11.57
C THR A 117 -28.81 12.70 10.88
N ASP A 118 -29.83 13.09 11.64
CA ASP A 118 -31.15 13.46 11.15
C ASP A 118 -31.21 14.91 10.61
N GLY A 119 -32.40 15.31 10.14
CA GLY A 119 -32.63 16.64 9.59
C GLY A 119 -32.48 17.78 10.59
N ASP A 120 -32.56 17.51 11.89
CA ASP A 120 -32.41 18.47 12.99
C ASP A 120 -30.97 18.55 13.49
N GLY A 121 -30.05 17.82 12.84
CA GLY A 121 -28.62 17.79 13.18
C GLY A 121 -28.28 16.96 14.43
N LYS A 122 -29.20 16.15 14.92
CA LYS A 122 -28.95 15.20 16.01
C LYS A 122 -28.32 13.95 15.43
N THR A 123 -27.15 13.61 15.90
CA THR A 123 -26.40 12.42 15.52
C THR A 123 -26.54 11.31 16.56
N THR A 124 -26.98 10.15 16.14
CA THR A 124 -27.09 8.92 16.96
C THR A 124 -26.03 7.92 16.52
N ILE A 125 -25.32 7.32 17.47
CA ILE A 125 -24.19 6.42 17.22
C ILE A 125 -24.58 4.98 17.48
N TYR A 126 -24.30 4.10 16.55
CA TYR A 126 -24.56 2.67 16.61
C TYR A 126 -23.23 1.90 16.49
N ARG A 127 -22.81 1.22 17.56
CA ARG A 127 -21.68 0.29 17.50
C ARG A 127 -22.10 -1.01 16.85
N ARG A 128 -21.28 -1.53 15.92
CA ARG A 128 -21.53 -2.84 15.29
C ARG A 128 -20.24 -3.64 15.21
N ALA A 129 -20.31 -4.90 15.64
CA ALA A 129 -19.17 -5.81 15.56
C ALA A 129 -18.88 -6.17 14.09
N ILE A 130 -17.61 -6.29 13.75
CA ILE A 130 -17.15 -6.81 12.46
C ILE A 130 -17.18 -8.34 12.56
N THR A 131 -17.78 -8.99 11.57
CA THR A 131 -17.82 -10.45 11.47
C THR A 131 -17.17 -10.90 10.14
N ALA A 132 -16.90 -12.19 10.02
CA ALA A 132 -16.36 -12.76 8.78
C ALA A 132 -17.28 -12.55 7.57
N ASP A 133 -18.61 -12.51 7.82
CA ASP A 133 -19.63 -12.30 6.78
C ASP A 133 -19.92 -10.80 6.51
N GLY A 134 -19.17 -9.90 7.14
CA GLY A 134 -19.44 -8.46 7.14
C GLY A 134 -20.44 -8.05 8.22
N ILE A 135 -21.07 -6.89 8.04
CA ILE A 135 -21.97 -6.28 9.01
C ILE A 135 -23.36 -6.14 8.38
N SER A 136 -24.34 -6.87 8.92
CA SER A 136 -25.76 -6.75 8.55
C SER A 136 -26.57 -6.30 9.75
N THR A 137 -27.24 -5.13 9.66
CA THR A 137 -27.85 -4.48 10.83
C THR A 137 -29.00 -3.55 10.44
N SER A 138 -29.74 -3.08 11.45
CA SER A 138 -30.62 -1.92 11.36
C SER A 138 -30.08 -0.77 12.20
N ILE A 139 -30.33 0.46 11.77
CA ILE A 139 -30.00 1.71 12.44
C ILE A 139 -31.19 2.66 12.40
N GLY A 140 -31.25 3.61 13.33
CA GLY A 140 -32.38 4.53 13.45
C GLY A 140 -33.41 4.07 14.47
N SER A 141 -33.28 2.84 15.00
CA SER A 141 -34.02 2.28 16.12
C SER A 141 -33.15 1.28 16.88
N GLY A 142 -33.55 0.91 18.09
CA GLY A 142 -32.83 -0.06 18.92
C GLY A 142 -31.61 0.52 19.65
N ASP A 143 -30.69 -0.35 20.06
CA ASP A 143 -29.55 -0.01 20.92
C ASP A 143 -28.55 0.90 20.22
N SER A 144 -28.25 2.01 20.88
CA SER A 144 -27.26 3.00 20.45
C SER A 144 -26.28 3.30 21.58
N GLU A 145 -25.10 3.77 21.24
CA GLU A 145 -24.07 4.27 22.18
C GLU A 145 -24.48 5.64 22.79
N GLY A 146 -25.47 6.30 22.21
CA GLY A 146 -25.97 7.60 22.59
C GLY A 146 -26.16 8.53 21.39
N SER A 147 -26.59 9.76 21.70
CA SER A 147 -26.86 10.81 20.70
C SER A 147 -26.30 12.14 21.12
N ARG A 148 -25.93 12.96 20.13
CA ARG A 148 -25.44 14.33 20.35
C ARG A 148 -25.85 15.24 19.19
N THR A 149 -26.29 16.46 19.52
CA THR A 149 -26.46 17.53 18.52
C THR A 149 -25.15 18.28 18.36
N GLY A 150 -24.77 18.57 17.12
CA GLY A 150 -23.51 19.26 16.84
C GLY A 150 -22.27 18.42 17.24
N LEU A 151 -22.19 17.18 16.75
CA LEU A 151 -21.02 16.35 16.92
C LEU A 151 -19.79 17.06 16.31
N ASN A 152 -18.75 17.27 17.14
CA ASN A 152 -17.52 17.93 16.76
C ASN A 152 -16.33 16.99 16.99
N VAL A 153 -15.87 16.36 15.94
CA VAL A 153 -14.71 15.46 15.93
C VAL A 153 -13.75 15.87 14.82
N LYS A 154 -12.47 15.56 15.00
CA LYS A 154 -11.47 15.67 13.94
C LYS A 154 -11.48 14.37 13.17
N GLU A 155 -11.98 14.42 11.95
CA GLU A 155 -12.03 13.30 11.02
C GLU A 155 -10.76 13.22 10.19
N THR A 156 -10.20 12.03 10.06
CA THR A 156 -9.15 11.72 9.10
C THR A 156 -9.71 10.65 8.16
N PRO A 157 -9.74 10.86 6.85
CA PRO A 157 -10.19 9.81 5.93
C PRO A 157 -9.33 8.56 6.03
N MET A 158 -9.95 7.40 5.90
CA MET A 158 -9.21 6.13 5.80
C MET A 158 -8.32 6.15 4.58
N SER A 159 -7.05 5.89 4.78
CA SER A 159 -6.06 5.82 3.71
C SER A 159 -5.23 4.54 3.80
N LEU A 160 -4.72 4.11 2.67
CA LEU A 160 -4.03 2.86 2.42
C LEU A 160 -2.60 3.17 1.98
N GLN A 161 -1.61 2.74 2.73
CA GLN A 161 -0.21 2.95 2.43
C GLN A 161 0.39 1.65 1.87
N TYR A 162 0.95 1.76 0.69
CA TYR A 162 1.65 0.68 -0.02
C TYR A 162 3.14 0.94 0.06
N CYS A 163 3.88 -0.05 0.54
CA CYS A 163 5.31 0.00 0.74
C CYS A 163 5.96 -1.11 -0.09
N PHE A 164 6.90 -0.79 -0.96
CA PHE A 164 7.48 -1.70 -1.94
C PHE A 164 8.98 -1.83 -1.81
N GLU A 165 9.48 -3.02 -2.16
CA GLU A 165 10.86 -3.33 -2.51
C GLU A 165 11.02 -3.38 -4.02
N ASP A 166 12.15 -2.91 -4.56
CA ASP A 166 12.38 -2.77 -6.00
C ASP A 166 13.40 -3.76 -6.57
N ALA A 167 13.95 -4.62 -5.76
CA ALA A 167 15.08 -5.46 -6.20
C ALA A 167 14.66 -6.79 -6.82
N PHE A 168 13.35 -7.09 -6.95
CA PHE A 168 12.91 -8.34 -7.56
C PHE A 168 13.60 -8.58 -8.92
N PRO A 169 14.14 -9.78 -9.20
CA PRO A 169 14.18 -10.99 -8.40
C PRO A 169 15.43 -11.14 -7.50
N GLN A 170 16.12 -10.10 -7.16
CA GLN A 170 17.32 -10.16 -6.30
C GLN A 170 16.98 -9.76 -4.86
N PRO A 171 17.57 -10.38 -3.84
CA PRO A 171 17.40 -9.92 -2.46
C PRO A 171 17.98 -8.51 -2.27
N ASP A 172 17.29 -7.71 -1.44
CA ASP A 172 17.73 -6.37 -1.06
C ASP A 172 17.74 -6.20 0.47
N ASP A 173 17.67 -5.00 0.99
CA ASP A 173 17.80 -4.69 2.42
C ASP A 173 16.49 -4.81 3.20
N PHE A 174 15.36 -5.03 2.51
CA PHE A 174 14.03 -5.26 3.08
C PHE A 174 13.61 -4.19 4.08
N ASP A 175 13.75 -2.94 3.67
CA ASP A 175 13.28 -1.78 4.43
C ASP A 175 11.91 -1.27 3.97
N TYR A 176 11.43 -1.77 2.81
CA TYR A 176 10.11 -1.47 2.21
C TYR A 176 9.88 0.02 2.00
N ASN A 177 10.91 0.76 1.65
CA ASN A 177 10.83 2.20 1.43
C ASN A 177 11.18 2.63 0.00
N ASP A 178 11.50 1.69 -0.88
CA ASP A 178 11.88 1.98 -2.27
C ASP A 178 10.83 2.80 -3.00
N ILE A 179 9.55 2.44 -2.81
CA ILE A 179 8.41 3.27 -3.20
C ILE A 179 7.35 3.20 -2.11
N ILE A 180 6.96 4.36 -1.61
CA ILE A 180 5.82 4.47 -0.68
C ILE A 180 4.75 5.35 -1.31
N MET A 181 3.56 4.77 -1.44
CA MET A 181 2.39 5.47 -1.96
C MET A 181 1.21 5.34 -1.00
N THR A 182 0.48 6.42 -0.80
CA THR A 182 -0.75 6.45 -0.01
C THR A 182 -1.96 6.74 -0.89
N PHE A 183 -2.99 5.93 -0.75
CA PHE A 183 -4.25 6.05 -1.49
C PHE A 183 -5.38 6.39 -0.53
N THR A 184 -6.12 7.45 -0.80
CA THR A 184 -7.25 7.90 0.02
C THR A 184 -8.51 7.95 -0.84
N PRO A 185 -9.33 6.89 -0.84
CA PRO A 185 -10.60 6.86 -1.56
C PRO A 185 -11.70 7.60 -0.78
N SER A 186 -12.58 8.31 -1.49
CA SER A 186 -13.79 8.90 -0.93
C SER A 186 -14.89 8.97 -1.99
N ILE A 187 -16.13 8.66 -1.61
CA ILE A 187 -17.28 8.80 -2.50
C ILE A 187 -17.70 10.28 -2.57
N VAL A 188 -17.99 10.74 -3.78
CA VAL A 188 -18.52 12.10 -3.96
C VAL A 188 -19.99 12.13 -3.51
N GLN A 189 -20.28 12.87 -2.45
CA GLN A 189 -21.55 12.79 -1.73
C GLN A 189 -22.80 13.01 -2.59
N ASP A 190 -22.77 13.99 -3.50
CA ASP A 190 -23.91 14.32 -4.35
C ASP A 190 -23.88 13.57 -5.71
N GLU A 191 -22.80 12.85 -6.00
CA GLU A 191 -22.63 12.03 -7.20
C GLU A 191 -22.06 10.64 -6.80
N PRO A 192 -22.84 9.79 -6.12
CA PRO A 192 -22.34 8.58 -5.46
C PRO A 192 -21.81 7.49 -6.41
N TYR A 193 -21.95 7.66 -7.72
CA TYR A 193 -21.29 6.86 -8.76
C TYR A 193 -19.87 7.36 -9.06
N LYS A 194 -19.42 8.44 -8.42
CA LYS A 194 -18.07 8.96 -8.52
C LYS A 194 -17.29 8.71 -7.23
N MET A 195 -16.06 8.30 -7.38
CA MET A 195 -15.07 8.21 -6.32
C MET A 195 -13.95 9.19 -6.60
N ARG A 196 -13.62 9.99 -5.61
CA ARG A 196 -12.36 10.75 -5.59
C ARG A 196 -11.29 9.85 -4.96
N LEU A 197 -10.19 9.70 -5.66
CA LEU A 197 -9.03 8.95 -5.18
C LEU A 197 -7.82 9.89 -5.15
N THR A 198 -7.39 10.26 -3.96
CA THR A 198 -6.14 10.99 -3.79
C THR A 198 -5.01 9.98 -3.64
N VAL A 199 -4.00 10.09 -4.49
CA VAL A 199 -2.78 9.30 -4.46
C VAL A 199 -1.63 10.22 -4.08
N SER A 200 -0.86 9.82 -3.09
CA SER A 200 0.35 10.51 -2.66
C SER A 200 1.55 9.60 -2.93
N LEU A 201 2.58 10.11 -3.58
CA LEU A 201 3.91 9.50 -3.59
C LEU A 201 4.66 10.11 -2.40
N ASP A 202 4.89 9.29 -1.38
CA ASP A 202 5.38 9.75 -0.09
C ASP A 202 6.89 9.66 0.03
N ALA A 203 7.48 8.57 -0.49
CA ALA A 203 8.93 8.35 -0.46
C ALA A 203 9.43 7.60 -1.71
N VAL A 204 10.69 7.81 -2.03
CA VAL A 204 11.44 7.08 -3.06
C VAL A 204 12.81 6.72 -2.48
N GLY A 205 12.98 5.47 -2.08
CA GLY A 205 14.22 4.91 -1.52
C GLY A 205 15.11 4.23 -2.56
N SER A 206 14.68 4.14 -3.78
CA SER A 206 15.37 3.50 -4.88
C SER A 206 16.20 4.46 -5.71
N THR A 207 17.24 3.95 -6.36
CA THR A 207 17.97 4.66 -7.42
C THR A 207 17.54 4.25 -8.83
N LYS A 208 16.64 3.27 -8.95
CA LYS A 208 16.14 2.74 -10.23
C LYS A 208 15.03 3.60 -10.81
N GLN A 209 14.81 3.43 -12.10
CA GLN A 209 13.61 3.96 -12.74
C GLN A 209 12.44 3.03 -12.47
N ILE A 210 11.49 3.48 -11.66
CA ILE A 210 10.34 2.69 -11.24
C ILE A 210 9.06 3.37 -11.71
N ALA A 211 8.22 2.62 -12.42
CA ALA A 211 6.88 3.04 -12.77
C ALA A 211 5.86 2.52 -11.74
N ALA A 212 4.67 3.09 -11.73
CA ALA A 212 3.58 2.58 -10.90
C ALA A 212 2.23 2.66 -11.59
N ALA A 213 1.34 1.73 -11.20
CA ALA A 213 -0.04 1.70 -11.62
C ALA A 213 -0.95 1.17 -10.51
N LEU A 214 -2.25 1.31 -10.70
CA LEU A 214 -3.29 0.82 -9.82
C LEU A 214 -4.23 -0.08 -10.61
N ARG A 215 -4.33 -1.36 -10.24
CA ARG A 215 -5.36 -2.27 -10.73
C ARG A 215 -6.57 -2.17 -9.83
N LEU A 216 -7.75 -1.99 -10.41
CA LEU A 216 -9.02 -2.09 -9.70
C LEU A 216 -9.51 -3.54 -9.78
N LYS A 217 -9.02 -4.37 -8.85
CA LYS A 217 -9.31 -5.80 -8.82
C LYS A 217 -10.81 -6.06 -8.71
N GLY A 218 -11.33 -6.89 -9.61
CA GLY A 218 -12.75 -7.23 -9.69
C GLY A 218 -13.63 -6.17 -10.37
N ILE A 219 -13.06 -5.06 -10.84
CA ILE A 219 -13.78 -4.00 -11.53
C ILE A 219 -13.31 -3.97 -12.98
N ARG A 220 -14.24 -4.19 -13.89
CA ARG A 220 -13.96 -4.22 -15.33
C ARG A 220 -13.68 -2.83 -15.86
N ARG A 221 -12.83 -2.74 -16.87
CA ARG A 221 -12.59 -1.49 -17.60
C ARG A 221 -13.87 -0.85 -18.12
N SER A 222 -14.83 -1.63 -18.60
CA SER A 222 -16.12 -1.17 -19.08
C SER A 222 -17.01 -0.53 -18.00
N GLU A 223 -16.69 -0.74 -16.72
CA GLU A 223 -17.39 -0.13 -15.60
C GLU A 223 -16.83 1.26 -15.23
N ILE A 224 -15.72 1.67 -15.84
CA ILE A 224 -15.15 3.01 -15.71
C ILE A 224 -15.61 3.85 -16.91
N LEU A 225 -16.43 4.86 -16.66
CA LEU A 225 -16.94 5.77 -17.70
C LEU A 225 -15.95 6.90 -18.00
N LYS A 226 -15.26 7.39 -16.97
CA LYS A 226 -14.34 8.52 -17.10
C LYS A 226 -13.38 8.57 -15.91
N ILE A 227 -12.17 9.08 -16.15
CA ILE A 227 -11.24 9.53 -15.12
C ILE A 227 -10.88 10.97 -15.42
N GLU A 228 -11.03 11.82 -14.41
CA GLU A 228 -10.61 13.22 -14.44
C GLU A 228 -9.53 13.39 -13.37
N THR A 229 -8.51 14.18 -13.64
CA THR A 229 -7.42 14.45 -12.70
C THR A 229 -7.38 15.91 -12.31
N ASP A 230 -7.22 16.16 -11.03
CA ASP A 230 -6.96 17.49 -10.49
C ASP A 230 -5.44 17.62 -10.27
N GLY A 231 -4.86 18.61 -10.92
CA GLY A 231 -3.45 18.97 -10.70
C GLY A 231 -2.47 18.32 -11.68
N GLU A 232 -1.29 18.89 -11.67
CA GLU A 232 -0.16 18.53 -12.52
C GLU A 232 0.70 17.47 -11.81
N TRP A 233 0.18 16.31 -11.61
CA TRP A 233 1.04 15.22 -11.11
C TRP A 233 2.20 14.99 -12.08
N PHE A 234 1.90 14.94 -13.37
CA PHE A 234 2.86 14.83 -14.46
C PHE A 234 2.60 15.90 -15.47
N ASP A 235 3.54 16.80 -15.63
CA ASP A 235 3.53 17.69 -16.77
C ASP A 235 3.91 16.88 -18.01
N ALA A 236 2.92 16.55 -18.82
CA ALA A 236 3.10 15.82 -20.08
C ALA A 236 4.04 16.54 -21.05
N THR A 237 4.29 17.83 -20.87
CA THR A 237 5.22 18.64 -21.69
C THR A 237 6.69 18.40 -21.31
N LYS A 238 6.97 17.80 -20.15
CA LYS A 238 8.31 17.65 -19.58
C LYS A 238 8.84 16.22 -19.60
N ARG A 239 8.67 15.49 -20.68
CA ARG A 239 9.25 14.17 -20.94
C ARG A 239 8.62 12.98 -20.17
N SER A 240 7.60 13.14 -19.37
CA SER A 240 6.84 12.00 -18.90
C SER A 240 5.74 11.69 -19.93
N PRO A 241 5.72 10.54 -20.58
CA PRO A 241 4.66 10.18 -21.51
C PRO A 241 3.35 9.83 -20.81
N ALA A 242 3.32 9.87 -19.48
CA ALA A 242 2.22 9.32 -18.73
C ALA A 242 1.42 10.41 -18.04
N SER A 243 0.30 10.70 -18.60
CA SER A 243 -0.84 11.23 -17.83
C SER A 243 -1.53 10.08 -17.10
N VAL A 244 -2.01 10.32 -15.89
CA VAL A 244 -2.91 9.40 -15.20
C VAL A 244 -4.06 9.03 -16.15
N GLY A 245 -4.31 7.75 -16.33
CA GLY A 245 -5.36 7.29 -17.22
C GLY A 245 -5.47 5.77 -17.28
N ILE A 246 -6.52 5.29 -17.91
CA ILE A 246 -6.71 3.85 -18.10
C ILE A 246 -5.71 3.35 -19.15
N ILE A 247 -5.03 2.24 -18.83
CA ILE A 247 -4.19 1.54 -19.79
C ILE A 247 -5.09 0.85 -20.82
N GLU A 248 -4.89 1.21 -22.08
CA GLU A 248 -5.56 0.54 -23.18
C GLU A 248 -5.04 -0.90 -23.36
N ALA A 249 -5.91 -1.78 -23.87
CA ALA A 249 -5.62 -3.22 -23.93
C ALA A 249 -4.37 -3.60 -24.74
N ASP A 250 -3.93 -2.74 -25.65
CA ASP A 250 -2.75 -2.93 -26.50
C ASP A 250 -1.48 -2.27 -25.94
N LYS A 251 -1.60 -1.52 -24.83
CA LYS A 251 -0.51 -0.79 -24.18
C LYS A 251 -0.29 -1.35 -22.79
N SER A 252 0.23 -2.53 -22.73
CA SER A 252 0.52 -3.21 -21.47
C SER A 252 1.82 -2.67 -20.85
N MET A 253 1.81 -2.42 -19.54
CA MET A 253 3.03 -2.35 -18.74
C MET A 253 3.48 -3.75 -18.33
N GLN A 254 2.64 -4.75 -18.54
CA GLN A 254 2.85 -6.12 -18.09
C GLN A 254 3.96 -6.81 -18.89
N VAL A 255 4.71 -7.62 -18.18
CA VAL A 255 5.72 -8.49 -18.73
C VAL A 255 5.04 -9.75 -19.27
N GLY A 256 4.85 -9.81 -20.56
CA GLY A 256 4.41 -11.01 -21.25
C GLY A 256 3.00 -11.51 -20.91
N GLY A 257 2.20 -10.71 -20.22
CA GLY A 257 0.87 -11.09 -19.80
C GLY A 257 -0.24 -10.52 -20.68
N LYS A 258 -1.38 -11.20 -20.73
CA LYS A 258 -2.61 -10.59 -21.22
C LYS A 258 -3.07 -9.57 -20.19
N LEU A 259 -3.46 -8.38 -20.65
CA LEU A 259 -4.28 -7.50 -19.84
C LEU A 259 -5.52 -8.26 -19.41
N THR A 260 -5.79 -8.24 -18.11
CA THR A 260 -7.09 -8.65 -17.60
C THR A 260 -8.15 -7.68 -18.15
N ASP A 261 -9.42 -8.06 -18.11
CA ASP A 261 -10.51 -7.13 -18.43
C ASP A 261 -10.76 -6.12 -17.27
N GLU A 262 -10.02 -6.26 -16.17
CA GLU A 262 -10.02 -5.33 -15.05
C GLU A 262 -9.41 -3.98 -15.43
N ALA A 263 -9.88 -2.93 -14.77
CA ALA A 263 -9.34 -1.59 -15.00
C ALA A 263 -7.96 -1.43 -14.37
N VAL A 264 -7.00 -0.98 -15.16
CA VAL A 264 -5.67 -0.59 -14.70
C VAL A 264 -5.47 0.89 -14.99
N ILE A 265 -5.13 1.65 -13.96
CA ILE A 265 -4.91 3.09 -14.01
C ILE A 265 -3.41 3.34 -13.90
N TYR A 266 -2.85 3.95 -14.93
CA TYR A 266 -1.45 4.31 -14.96
C TYR A 266 -1.19 5.53 -14.07
N LEU A 267 -0.18 5.48 -13.21
CA LEU A 267 0.15 6.57 -12.30
C LEU A 267 1.35 7.38 -12.79
N PHE A 268 2.50 6.74 -12.93
CA PHE A 268 3.74 7.36 -13.42
C PHE A 268 4.69 6.32 -14.01
N ASN A 269 5.62 6.77 -14.85
CA ASN A 269 6.65 5.91 -15.45
C ASN A 269 8.04 6.05 -14.79
N ASP A 270 8.17 6.98 -13.86
CA ASP A 270 9.39 7.23 -13.11
C ASP A 270 9.07 7.95 -11.80
N ALA A 271 9.32 7.30 -10.68
CA ALA A 271 9.03 7.82 -9.35
C ALA A 271 9.81 9.09 -9.03
N HIS A 272 11.08 9.19 -9.50
CA HIS A 272 11.89 10.37 -9.27
C HIS A 272 11.36 11.60 -10.02
N TRP A 273 10.90 11.40 -11.26
CA TRP A 273 10.23 12.45 -12.03
C TRP A 273 8.92 12.87 -11.39
N ALA A 274 8.17 11.88 -10.89
CA ALA A 274 6.95 12.15 -10.17
C ALA A 274 7.20 12.97 -8.91
N MET A 275 8.26 12.64 -8.17
CA MET A 275 8.60 13.29 -6.90
C MET A 275 9.20 14.68 -7.10
N ASP A 276 10.24 14.82 -7.94
CA ASP A 276 10.95 16.09 -8.20
C ASP A 276 11.34 16.23 -9.67
N PRO A 277 10.45 16.69 -10.54
CA PRO A 277 10.73 16.81 -11.96
C PRO A 277 11.86 17.80 -12.27
N VAL A 278 12.09 18.80 -11.44
CA VAL A 278 13.14 19.79 -11.66
C VAL A 278 14.53 19.17 -11.48
N LYS A 279 14.71 18.38 -10.43
CA LYS A 279 15.99 17.73 -10.14
C LYS A 279 16.26 16.57 -11.10
N ALA A 280 15.23 15.82 -11.45
CA ALA A 280 15.34 14.74 -12.44
C ALA A 280 15.74 15.23 -13.84
N MET A 281 15.38 16.46 -14.23
CA MET A 281 15.73 17.04 -15.53
C MET A 281 17.22 17.40 -15.69
N ASN A 282 17.96 17.59 -14.61
CA ASN A 282 19.33 18.06 -14.66
C ASN A 282 20.36 17.02 -15.10
N GLY A 283 19.91 15.85 -15.56
CA GLY A 283 20.74 14.88 -16.28
C GLY A 283 21.83 14.21 -15.44
N SER A 284 21.77 14.30 -14.13
CA SER A 284 22.70 13.56 -13.29
C SER A 284 22.40 12.07 -13.39
N VAL A 285 23.44 11.29 -13.52
CA VAL A 285 23.42 9.81 -13.56
C VAL A 285 22.90 9.25 -12.23
N PHE A 286 22.72 10.10 -11.25
CA PHE A 286 22.36 9.79 -9.88
C PHE A 286 20.93 10.22 -9.58
N ARG A 287 20.12 9.29 -9.12
CA ARG A 287 18.77 9.56 -8.64
C ARG A 287 18.82 9.69 -7.12
N PRO A 288 18.37 10.82 -6.55
CA PRO A 288 18.41 11.03 -5.11
C PRO A 288 17.34 10.18 -4.41
N TYR A 289 17.58 9.89 -3.13
CA TYR A 289 16.57 9.36 -2.24
C TYR A 289 15.66 10.49 -1.76
N TYR A 290 14.36 10.25 -1.70
CA TYR A 290 13.38 11.21 -1.20
C TYR A 290 12.66 10.66 0.01
N ASN A 291 12.67 11.44 1.12
CA ASN A 291 11.94 11.15 2.35
C ASN A 291 12.28 9.82 3.03
N THR A 292 13.49 9.32 2.85
CA THR A 292 13.96 8.06 3.45
C THR A 292 15.10 8.26 4.45
N LYS A 293 15.73 9.44 4.47
CA LYS A 293 16.87 9.79 5.36
C LYS A 293 17.88 8.68 5.52
N ARG A 294 18.71 8.53 4.55
CA ARG A 294 19.86 7.63 4.66
C ARG A 294 20.73 8.05 5.86
N ASP A 295 21.03 7.10 6.73
CA ASP A 295 21.94 7.33 7.84
C ASP A 295 23.37 7.39 7.29
N ASN A 296 23.94 8.60 7.19
CA ASN A 296 25.34 8.82 6.74
C ASN A 296 26.38 8.27 7.73
N THR A 297 25.96 7.55 8.78
CA THR A 297 26.83 7.01 9.82
C THR A 297 27.27 5.58 9.58
N ALA A 298 27.03 4.98 8.43
CA ALA A 298 27.71 3.76 8.04
C ALA A 298 29.20 4.04 7.94
N ALA A 299 29.89 3.85 9.05
CA ALA A 299 31.33 4.00 9.17
C ALA A 299 32.02 2.96 8.30
N GLY A 300 32.41 3.35 7.11
CA GLY A 300 33.13 2.47 6.20
C GLY A 300 33.52 3.17 4.93
N GLY A 301 34.10 4.33 5.02
CA GLY A 301 34.91 5.09 4.06
C GLY A 301 35.05 4.63 2.61
N ASN A 302 33.98 4.16 1.96
CA ASN A 302 33.97 3.89 0.53
C ASN A 302 33.38 5.09 -0.21
N LYS A 303 34.18 5.74 -1.04
CA LYS A 303 33.78 6.89 -1.88
C LYS A 303 32.54 6.65 -2.76
N LYS A 304 32.09 5.41 -2.93
CA LYS A 304 30.82 5.07 -3.57
C LYS A 304 29.61 5.46 -2.74
N GLU A 305 29.72 5.42 -1.43
CA GLU A 305 28.62 5.77 -0.51
C GLU A 305 28.47 7.30 -0.36
N GLU A 306 29.55 8.07 -0.51
CA GLU A 306 29.47 9.55 -0.55
C GLU A 306 28.63 10.05 -1.75
N LEU A 307 28.55 9.32 -2.84
CA LEU A 307 27.77 9.67 -4.01
C LEU A 307 26.27 9.37 -3.83
N LEU A 308 25.89 8.52 -2.87
CA LEU A 308 24.50 8.18 -2.54
C LEU A 308 23.89 9.13 -1.50
N THR A 309 24.58 10.19 -1.11
CA THR A 309 24.20 11.09 -0.02
C THR A 309 23.24 12.19 -0.39
N ASP A 310 22.73 12.25 -1.62
CA ASP A 310 21.81 13.29 -2.03
C ASP A 310 20.36 12.91 -1.70
N ALA A 311 20.11 12.60 -0.42
CA ALA A 311 18.75 12.44 0.08
C ALA A 311 18.11 13.81 0.31
N ALA A 312 16.87 13.98 -0.11
CA ALA A 312 16.12 15.20 0.06
C ALA A 312 14.82 14.95 0.80
N ASP A 313 14.55 15.79 1.81
CA ASP A 313 13.26 15.85 2.46
C ASP A 313 12.40 16.86 1.71
N ILE A 314 11.37 16.40 1.02
CA ILE A 314 10.43 17.24 0.28
C ILE A 314 9.00 16.88 0.63
N SER A 315 8.08 17.78 0.35
CA SER A 315 6.65 17.45 0.51
C SER A 315 6.27 16.31 -0.42
N PRO A 316 5.51 15.31 0.07
CA PRO A 316 4.92 14.28 -0.77
C PRO A 316 4.18 14.87 -1.97
N ARG A 317 4.25 14.19 -3.09
CA ARG A 317 3.55 14.62 -4.32
C ARG A 317 2.20 13.96 -4.40
N THR A 318 1.15 14.77 -4.50
CA THR A 318 -0.23 14.29 -4.52
C THR A 318 -0.89 14.58 -5.85
N CYS A 319 -1.69 13.62 -6.31
CA CYS A 319 -2.64 13.77 -7.40
C CYS A 319 -4.01 13.29 -6.93
N THR A 320 -5.04 14.03 -7.28
CA THR A 320 -6.41 13.58 -7.05
C THR A 320 -7.06 13.27 -8.39
N MET A 321 -7.59 12.06 -8.48
CA MET A 321 -8.41 11.67 -9.62
C MET A 321 -9.84 11.45 -9.18
N THR A 322 -10.78 11.81 -10.08
CA THR A 322 -12.19 11.50 -9.93
C THR A 322 -12.52 10.39 -10.92
N ILE A 323 -12.83 9.22 -10.42
CA ILE A 323 -13.22 8.04 -11.20
C ILE A 323 -14.74 8.00 -11.24
N MET A 324 -15.30 8.05 -12.44
CA MET A 324 -16.73 7.91 -12.69
C MET A 324 -17.02 6.46 -13.07
N PHE A 325 -17.78 5.78 -12.23
CA PHE A 325 -18.21 4.41 -12.45
C PHE A 325 -19.55 4.32 -13.17
N SER A 326 -19.85 3.19 -13.75
CA SER A 326 -21.13 2.91 -14.40
C SER A 326 -22.31 2.83 -13.43
N SER A 327 -22.04 2.64 -12.13
CA SER A 327 -23.06 2.58 -11.08
C SER A 327 -22.53 3.06 -9.72
N GLU A 328 -23.46 3.51 -8.87
CA GLU A 328 -23.19 3.79 -7.46
C GLU A 328 -22.71 2.52 -6.72
N GLN A 329 -23.30 1.37 -7.04
CA GLN A 329 -22.92 0.10 -6.42
C GLN A 329 -21.45 -0.24 -6.68
N THR A 330 -20.98 -0.09 -7.92
CA THR A 330 -19.57 -0.30 -8.26
C THR A 330 -18.67 0.68 -7.50
N ALA A 331 -19.02 1.97 -7.45
CA ALA A 331 -18.24 2.95 -6.70
C ALA A 331 -18.14 2.60 -5.20
N ARG A 332 -19.26 2.21 -4.58
CA ARG A 332 -19.33 1.84 -3.15
C ARG A 332 -18.75 0.48 -2.81
N SER A 333 -18.46 -0.36 -3.81
CA SER A 333 -17.79 -1.65 -3.60
C SER A 333 -16.27 -1.51 -3.46
N VAL A 334 -15.70 -0.35 -3.81
CA VAL A 334 -14.26 -0.13 -3.75
C VAL A 334 -13.77 -0.06 -2.30
N SER A 335 -12.81 -0.88 -1.98
CA SER A 335 -12.14 -0.96 -0.68
C SER A 335 -10.70 -1.42 -0.86
N ALA A 336 -10.00 -1.67 0.23
CA ALA A 336 -8.66 -2.26 0.19
C ALA A 336 -8.61 -3.56 -0.63
N ALA A 337 -9.69 -4.34 -0.67
CA ALA A 337 -9.74 -5.58 -1.46
C ALA A 337 -9.70 -5.38 -2.99
N ASN A 338 -9.94 -4.16 -3.46
CA ASN A 338 -9.99 -3.83 -4.88
C ASN A 338 -8.81 -2.97 -5.34
N LEU A 339 -8.18 -2.23 -4.42
CA LEU A 339 -7.10 -1.31 -4.75
C LEU A 339 -5.77 -2.07 -4.71
N ASP A 340 -5.35 -2.60 -5.85
CA ASP A 340 -4.07 -3.28 -6.01
C ASP A 340 -3.08 -2.33 -6.67
N ALA A 341 -2.39 -1.57 -5.85
CA ALA A 341 -1.27 -0.77 -6.31
C ALA A 341 -0.08 -1.68 -6.61
N PHE A 342 0.64 -1.39 -7.67
CA PHE A 342 1.84 -2.13 -8.05
C PHE A 342 2.89 -1.22 -8.67
N ILE A 343 4.13 -1.61 -8.52
CA ILE A 343 5.26 -0.98 -9.20
C ILE A 343 5.73 -1.83 -10.37
N VAL A 344 6.41 -1.20 -11.31
CA VAL A 344 7.04 -1.88 -12.45
C VAL A 344 8.49 -1.49 -12.48
N GLU A 345 9.36 -2.47 -12.37
CA GLU A 345 10.79 -2.33 -12.48
C GLU A 345 11.35 -3.12 -13.66
N SER A 346 12.54 -2.78 -14.09
CA SER A 346 13.21 -3.46 -15.20
C SER A 346 14.46 -4.17 -14.72
N TYR A 347 14.50 -5.48 -14.92
CA TYR A 347 15.67 -6.31 -14.65
C TYR A 347 16.00 -7.18 -15.85
N ASN A 348 17.25 -7.14 -16.31
CA ASN A 348 17.72 -7.88 -17.51
C ASN A 348 16.87 -7.66 -18.77
N GLY A 349 16.31 -6.46 -18.94
CA GLY A 349 15.48 -6.12 -20.09
C GLY A 349 14.05 -6.67 -20.02
N ILE A 350 13.66 -7.23 -18.90
CA ILE A 350 12.31 -7.67 -18.57
C ILE A 350 11.72 -6.68 -17.56
N ASN A 351 10.48 -6.29 -17.77
CA ASN A 351 9.75 -5.49 -16.80
C ASN A 351 8.97 -6.41 -15.87
N TRP A 352 9.14 -6.24 -14.58
CA TRP A 352 8.48 -7.01 -13.53
C TRP A 352 7.46 -6.16 -12.82
N GLU A 353 6.26 -6.73 -12.62
CA GLU A 353 5.21 -6.11 -11.81
C GLU A 353 5.29 -6.67 -10.39
N VAL A 354 5.40 -5.78 -9.39
CA VAL A 354 5.42 -6.13 -7.97
C VAL A 354 4.11 -5.68 -7.34
N HIS A 355 3.29 -6.63 -6.95
CA HIS A 355 1.93 -6.43 -6.44
C HIS A 355 1.82 -6.67 -4.94
N THR A 356 0.84 -6.03 -4.29
CA THR A 356 0.42 -6.34 -2.91
C THR A 356 -0.58 -7.48 -2.84
N PHE A 357 -1.21 -7.84 -3.96
CA PHE A 357 -2.14 -8.97 -4.05
C PHE A 357 -1.56 -10.08 -4.94
N PRO A 358 -1.98 -11.34 -4.70
CA PRO A 358 -1.66 -12.42 -5.61
C PRO A 358 -2.03 -12.06 -7.06
N PHE A 359 -1.02 -11.95 -7.90
CA PHE A 359 -1.18 -11.66 -9.31
C PHE A 359 -0.27 -12.59 -10.11
N LYS A 360 -0.88 -13.51 -10.84
CA LYS A 360 -0.14 -14.40 -11.75
C LYS A 360 0.08 -13.69 -13.06
N LEU A 361 1.33 -13.40 -13.35
CA LEU A 361 1.75 -13.02 -14.69
C LEU A 361 1.39 -14.17 -15.65
N ASP A 362 0.55 -13.90 -16.65
CA ASP A 362 0.04 -14.95 -17.54
C ASP A 362 1.14 -15.42 -18.49
N LYS A 363 1.74 -16.55 -18.14
CA LYS A 363 2.23 -17.65 -18.99
C LYS A 363 3.41 -17.50 -19.93
N VAL A 364 3.95 -16.33 -20.25
CA VAL A 364 4.90 -16.36 -21.37
C VAL A 364 6.34 -16.62 -20.93
N LEU A 365 6.71 -16.23 -19.73
CA LEU A 365 8.06 -16.44 -19.26
C LEU A 365 8.14 -17.08 -17.87
N TYR A 366 7.25 -16.73 -16.92
CA TYR A 366 7.36 -17.22 -15.54
C TYR A 366 5.98 -17.32 -14.90
N ASP A 367 5.60 -18.50 -14.44
CA ASP A 367 4.43 -18.74 -13.57
C ASP A 367 4.79 -18.29 -12.15
N TYR A 368 5.08 -16.98 -12.00
CA TYR A 368 5.61 -16.39 -10.79
C TYR A 368 4.67 -15.31 -10.25
N ASP A 369 4.29 -15.44 -8.98
CA ASP A 369 3.52 -14.46 -8.25
C ASP A 369 4.46 -13.58 -7.42
N THR A 370 4.61 -12.32 -7.81
CA THR A 370 5.47 -11.36 -7.11
C THR A 370 4.84 -10.78 -5.85
N SER A 371 3.54 -11.01 -5.61
CA SER A 371 2.83 -10.37 -4.50
C SER A 371 3.07 -11.02 -3.16
N ALA A 372 3.17 -12.33 -3.12
CA ALA A 372 3.48 -13.08 -1.92
C ALA A 372 3.93 -14.50 -2.25
N TYR A 373 5.01 -14.93 -1.64
CA TYR A 373 5.31 -16.34 -1.47
C TYR A 373 4.46 -16.87 -0.35
N LYS A 374 3.68 -17.90 -0.63
CA LYS A 374 2.82 -18.52 0.38
C LYS A 374 3.56 -18.95 1.64
N ASP A 375 4.84 -19.12 1.61
CA ASP A 375 5.60 -19.70 2.69
C ASP A 375 6.84 -18.88 3.05
N ARG A 376 6.97 -17.61 2.59
CA ARG A 376 8.25 -16.91 2.73
C ARG A 376 8.16 -15.43 3.05
N PHE A 377 7.91 -14.54 2.08
CA PHE A 377 7.94 -13.09 2.30
C PHE A 377 7.20 -12.39 1.16
N ALA A 378 6.91 -11.10 1.34
CA ALA A 378 6.32 -10.24 0.32
C ALA A 378 7.33 -9.21 -0.18
N TRP A 379 7.11 -8.72 -1.39
CA TRP A 379 7.82 -7.59 -1.97
C TRP A 379 7.04 -6.29 -1.81
N ALA A 380 5.87 -6.38 -1.20
CA ALA A 380 5.03 -5.24 -0.93
C ALA A 380 4.20 -5.47 0.33
N LEU A 381 3.94 -4.40 1.07
CA LEU A 381 3.11 -4.38 2.27
C LEU A 381 1.97 -3.40 2.11
N LEU A 382 0.80 -3.74 2.67
CA LEU A 382 -0.35 -2.84 2.78
C LEU A 382 -0.59 -2.47 4.24
N LEU A 383 -0.44 -1.18 4.55
CA LEU A 383 -0.50 -0.60 5.88
C LEU A 383 -1.55 0.51 5.96
N PRO A 384 -1.99 0.93 7.16
CA PRO A 384 -2.75 2.16 7.34
C PRO A 384 -1.95 3.39 6.90
N GLY A 385 -2.63 4.34 6.27
CA GLY A 385 -1.99 5.57 5.83
C GLY A 385 -1.40 6.38 6.98
N GLY A 386 -0.23 6.99 6.73
CA GLY A 386 0.53 7.72 7.73
C GLY A 386 1.35 6.84 8.67
N THR A 387 1.48 5.56 8.36
CA THR A 387 2.46 4.68 9.01
C THR A 387 3.87 5.19 8.71
N ARG A 388 4.70 5.28 9.73
CA ARG A 388 6.13 5.57 9.53
C ARG A 388 6.78 4.41 8.80
N HIS A 389 7.78 4.69 7.99
CA HIS A 389 8.55 3.65 7.28
C HIS A 389 9.99 3.59 7.77
N ALA A 390 10.64 2.47 7.52
CA ALA A 390 12.05 2.33 7.86
C ALA A 390 12.89 3.31 7.03
N ARG A 391 14.00 3.76 7.60
CA ARG A 391 14.97 4.58 6.87
C ARG A 391 15.73 3.69 5.91
N GLU A 392 16.20 4.29 4.86
CA GLU A 392 17.05 3.68 3.85
C GLU A 392 18.17 2.83 4.45
N GLY A 393 18.24 1.56 4.06
CA GLY A 393 19.21 0.58 4.54
C GLY A 393 18.99 0.14 6.00
N LYS A 394 17.77 0.30 6.56
CA LYS A 394 17.38 -0.21 7.87
C LYS A 394 16.28 -1.23 7.69
N ALA A 395 16.57 -2.50 7.87
CA ALA A 395 15.56 -3.54 7.78
C ALA A 395 14.30 -3.18 8.60
N ILE A 396 13.13 -3.43 8.04
CA ILE A 396 11.85 -3.16 8.69
C ILE A 396 11.73 -3.91 10.02
N GLY A 397 12.23 -5.14 10.08
CA GLY A 397 12.32 -5.94 11.27
C GLY A 397 13.27 -7.09 11.04
N SER A 398 13.89 -7.61 12.10
CA SER A 398 14.79 -8.76 11.99
C SER A 398 14.60 -9.70 13.17
N TYR A 399 14.84 -10.97 12.92
CA TYR A 399 14.88 -12.02 13.90
C TYR A 399 16.06 -12.94 13.55
N SER A 400 17.07 -12.95 14.39
CA SER A 400 18.18 -13.89 14.26
C SER A 400 18.05 -14.93 15.34
N GLY A 401 17.87 -16.19 15.01
CA GLY A 401 17.75 -17.44 15.80
C GLY A 401 18.00 -17.51 17.31
N ALA A 402 18.37 -16.40 17.93
CA ALA A 402 18.65 -16.22 19.34
C ALA A 402 17.58 -15.40 20.09
N ASN A 403 16.37 -15.25 19.55
CA ASN A 403 15.31 -14.40 20.11
C ASN A 403 15.68 -12.90 20.19
N VAL A 404 16.52 -12.43 19.31
CA VAL A 404 16.91 -11.02 19.25
C VAL A 404 16.03 -10.33 18.22
N LEU A 405 15.12 -9.48 18.69
CA LEU A 405 14.37 -8.58 17.82
C LEU A 405 15.28 -7.44 17.36
N GLY A 406 15.19 -7.05 16.10
CA GLY A 406 15.95 -5.96 15.52
C GLY A 406 15.13 -5.20 14.46
N GLY A 407 15.75 -4.18 13.84
CA GLY A 407 15.14 -3.39 12.79
C GLY A 407 14.27 -2.23 13.29
N ALA A 408 13.58 -1.60 12.36
CA ALA A 408 12.81 -0.38 12.59
C ALA A 408 11.56 -0.60 13.48
N PHE A 409 11.02 -1.82 13.49
CA PHE A 409 9.85 -2.21 14.28
C PHE A 409 10.15 -3.45 15.12
N GLN A 410 10.84 -3.23 16.24
CA GLN A 410 11.40 -4.28 17.11
C GLN A 410 10.81 -4.32 18.51
N THR A 411 9.73 -3.60 18.80
CA THR A 411 9.11 -3.59 20.12
C THR A 411 8.52 -4.95 20.45
N PHE A 412 9.01 -5.61 21.51
CA PHE A 412 8.54 -6.94 21.92
C PHE A 412 7.03 -6.95 22.17
N GLY A 413 6.34 -7.97 21.63
CA GLY A 413 4.88 -8.10 21.65
C GLY A 413 4.17 -7.28 20.55
N HIS A 414 4.90 -6.39 19.85
CA HIS A 414 4.44 -5.50 18.80
C HIS A 414 5.51 -5.34 17.72
N SER A 415 6.18 -6.41 17.34
CA SER A 415 7.26 -6.32 16.35
C SER A 415 6.85 -6.89 15.00
N PHE A 416 7.47 -6.37 13.94
CA PHE A 416 7.31 -6.92 12.60
C PHE A 416 7.67 -8.41 12.55
N ALA A 417 8.76 -8.81 13.22
CA ALA A 417 9.20 -10.20 13.21
C ALA A 417 8.18 -11.15 13.86
N GLU A 418 7.56 -10.76 14.98
CA GLU A 418 6.50 -11.57 15.61
C GLU A 418 5.27 -11.71 14.74
N TRP A 419 4.90 -10.63 14.01
CA TRP A 419 3.80 -10.67 13.05
C TRP A 419 4.11 -11.58 11.85
N VAL A 420 5.32 -11.51 11.31
CA VAL A 420 5.75 -12.37 10.19
C VAL A 420 5.71 -13.85 10.57
N GLN A 421 6.12 -14.19 11.78
CA GLN A 421 6.15 -15.58 12.28
C GLN A 421 4.76 -16.13 12.63
N ASP A 422 3.84 -15.26 13.02
CA ASP A 422 2.45 -15.59 13.33
C ASP A 422 1.57 -14.38 13.03
N ARG A 423 0.86 -14.42 11.91
CA ARG A 423 -0.02 -13.33 11.43
C ARG A 423 -1.10 -12.91 12.43
N ASN A 424 -1.35 -13.69 13.47
CA ASN A 424 -2.30 -13.37 14.53
C ASN A 424 -1.67 -12.64 15.71
N LYS A 425 -0.33 -12.57 15.78
CA LYS A 425 0.41 -11.82 16.79
C LYS A 425 0.87 -10.48 16.27
N ALA A 426 1.12 -9.55 17.17
CA ALA A 426 1.70 -8.24 16.90
C ALA A 426 1.07 -7.53 15.68
N ARG A 427 -0.23 -7.71 15.45
CA ARG A 427 -0.95 -7.19 14.26
C ARG A 427 -0.97 -5.67 14.17
N ASP A 428 -0.53 -5.00 15.24
CA ASP A 428 -0.40 -3.56 15.41
C ASP A 428 1.06 -3.07 15.38
N TRP A 429 2.00 -3.91 14.95
CA TRP A 429 3.44 -3.65 14.94
C TRP A 429 3.80 -2.28 14.33
N TYR A 430 3.11 -1.85 13.29
CA TYR A 430 3.33 -0.58 12.59
C TYR A 430 3.07 0.66 13.47
N ARG A 431 2.42 0.51 14.62
CA ARG A 431 2.16 1.59 15.60
C ARG A 431 3.32 1.79 16.57
N PHE A 432 4.34 0.94 16.55
CA PHE A 432 5.46 0.94 17.48
C PHE A 432 6.82 1.12 16.77
N PRO A 433 6.97 2.19 15.97
CA PRO A 433 8.20 2.48 15.25
C PRO A 433 9.32 2.90 16.19
N LEU A 434 10.54 2.45 15.93
CA LEU A 434 11.73 2.98 16.59
C LEU A 434 12.13 4.30 15.90
N ALA A 435 11.95 5.42 16.59
CA ALA A 435 12.13 6.77 16.01
C ALA A 435 13.53 7.02 15.42
N SER A 436 14.56 6.34 15.90
CA SER A 436 15.93 6.44 15.37
C SER A 436 16.14 5.69 14.06
N MET A 437 15.26 4.75 13.70
CA MET A 437 15.36 3.90 12.51
C MET A 437 14.20 4.12 11.52
N THR A 438 13.28 5.03 11.82
CA THR A 438 12.15 5.35 10.94
C THR A 438 12.15 6.81 10.52
N TYR A 439 11.54 7.06 9.38
CA TYR A 439 11.28 8.39 8.82
C TYR A 439 9.90 8.90 9.25
#